data_b9e20397aad1e64e9d5866b66a77cca4
#
_entry.id   b9e20397aad1e64e9d5866b66a77cca4
#
_cell.length_a   1.000
_cell.length_b   1.000
_cell.length_c   1.000
_cell.angle_alpha   90.00
_cell.angle_beta   90.00
_cell.angle_gamma   90.00
#
_symmetry.space_group_name_H-M   'P 1'
#
loop_
_entity.id
_entity.type
_entity.pdbx_description
1 polymer ?
#
loop_
_entity_poly.entity_id
_entity_poly.type
_entity_poly.pdbx_seq_one_letter_code
_entity_poly.pdbx_strand_id
1 'polypeptide(L)'
;MMGMRYTRAVPTRDCHAIVYAHRLTRQDAVGNLLDEKHFVLCMCGETHIARIGSWIVWHPLSVEFELLPDDEFNERFTLYENLPPNVRALADRHPCYDDWVDMENGVQTDKRQ
;
A
#
# COMPACT_ATOMS: atom_id res chain seq x y z
N MET A 1 -4.11 -10.61 -5.79
CA MET A 1 -5.40 -10.43 -6.38
C MET A 1 -5.29 -9.77 -7.71
N MET A 2 -5.90 -10.40 -8.67
CA MET A 2 -5.86 -9.86 -10.01
C MET A 2 -6.76 -8.64 -10.09
N GLY A 3 -6.29 -7.62 -10.77
CA GLY A 3 -7.08 -6.44 -10.98
C GLY A 3 -6.90 -5.34 -9.97
N MET A 4 -6.32 -5.62 -8.84
CA MET A 4 -6.05 -4.56 -7.88
C MET A 4 -4.83 -3.76 -8.31
N ARG A 5 -4.98 -2.46 -8.28
CA ARG A 5 -3.88 -1.57 -8.63
C ARG A 5 -3.45 -0.81 -7.40
N TYR A 6 -2.21 -1.04 -7.02
CA TYR A 6 -1.65 -0.38 -5.85
C TYR A 6 -0.97 0.90 -6.25
N THR A 7 -1.10 1.90 -5.41
CA THR A 7 -0.41 3.17 -5.59
C THR A 7 0.54 3.37 -4.42
N ARG A 8 1.57 4.13 -4.66
CA ARG A 8 2.56 4.40 -3.61
C ARG A 8 2.02 5.40 -2.61
N ALA A 9 2.38 5.18 -1.34
CA ALA A 9 2.05 6.09 -0.25
C ALA A 9 3.21 6.10 0.72
N VAL A 10 3.26 7.12 1.55
CA VAL A 10 4.31 7.21 2.57
C VAL A 10 3.65 7.57 3.89
N PRO A 11 4.25 7.15 5.02
CA PRO A 11 3.77 7.59 6.32
C PRO A 11 3.80 9.10 6.42
N THR A 12 2.75 9.68 6.94
CA THR A 12 2.62 11.14 6.99
C THR A 12 3.75 11.76 7.79
N ARG A 13 4.19 11.10 8.84
CA ARG A 13 5.22 11.64 9.72
C ARG A 13 6.63 11.23 9.33
N ASP A 14 6.76 10.30 8.40
CA ASP A 14 8.05 9.74 8.09
C ASP A 14 8.02 9.22 6.66
N CYS A 15 8.46 10.04 5.72
CA CYS A 15 8.42 9.63 4.32
C CYS A 15 9.55 8.70 3.94
N HIS A 16 10.05 7.93 4.89
CA HIS A 16 11.18 7.06 4.64
C HIS A 16 10.80 5.66 4.18
N ALA A 17 9.57 5.26 4.35
CA ALA A 17 9.19 3.89 4.02
C ALA A 17 8.01 3.92 3.07
N ILE A 18 8.28 3.73 1.80
CA ILE A 18 7.20 3.69 0.83
C ILE A 18 6.41 2.41 1.01
N VAL A 19 5.10 2.55 1.04
CA VAL A 19 4.18 1.42 1.07
C VAL A 19 3.32 1.46 -0.19
N TYR A 20 2.64 0.37 -0.45
CA TYR A 20 1.74 0.27 -1.59
C TYR A 20 0.32 0.09 -1.08
N ALA A 21 -0.58 0.92 -1.57
CA ALA A 21 -1.93 0.98 -1.04
C ALA A 21 -2.96 0.88 -2.15
N HIS A 22 -4.08 0.26 -1.83
CA HIS A 22 -5.20 0.16 -2.75
C HIS A 22 -6.48 0.43 -1.98
N ARG A 23 -7.28 1.35 -2.47
CA ARG A 23 -8.57 1.62 -1.86
C ARG A 23 -9.58 0.63 -2.39
N LEU A 24 -10.27 -0.05 -1.49
CA LEU A 24 -11.24 -1.06 -1.85
C LEU A 24 -12.50 -0.41 -2.41
N THR A 25 -12.92 -0.89 -3.55
CA THR A 25 -14.09 -0.37 -4.24
C THR A 25 -15.17 -1.43 -4.31
N ARG A 26 -16.36 -1.01 -4.74
CA ARG A 26 -17.44 -1.95 -4.94
C ARG A 26 -17.07 -3.01 -5.99
N GLN A 27 -16.26 -2.64 -6.95
CA GLN A 27 -15.84 -3.59 -7.96
C GLN A 27 -14.97 -4.69 -7.39
N ASP A 28 -14.15 -4.36 -6.39
CA ASP A 28 -13.33 -5.38 -5.71
C ASP A 28 -14.20 -6.37 -4.97
N ALA A 29 -15.40 -5.97 -4.61
CA ALA A 29 -16.31 -6.78 -3.81
C ALA A 29 -17.25 -7.65 -4.64
N VAL A 30 -17.18 -7.55 -5.95
CA VAL A 30 -18.12 -8.28 -6.81
C VAL A 30 -18.02 -9.77 -6.54
N GLY A 31 -19.17 -10.38 -6.25
CA GLY A 31 -19.24 -11.81 -5.97
C GLY A 31 -18.98 -12.18 -4.53
N ASN A 32 -18.57 -11.23 -3.71
CA ASN A 32 -18.22 -11.51 -2.32
C ASN A 32 -18.93 -10.60 -1.32
N LEU A 33 -19.91 -9.86 -1.74
CA LEU A 33 -20.62 -8.92 -0.87
C LEU A 33 -21.36 -9.66 0.24
N LEU A 34 -21.22 -9.18 1.46
CA LEU A 34 -22.01 -9.64 2.60
C LEU A 34 -23.20 -8.74 2.84
N ASP A 35 -22.99 -7.45 2.62
CA ASP A 35 -24.08 -6.45 2.69
C ASP A 35 -23.65 -5.28 1.80
N GLU A 36 -24.31 -4.16 1.95
CA GLU A 36 -24.08 -3.02 1.06
C GLU A 36 -22.66 -2.44 1.20
N LYS A 37 -22.00 -2.68 2.32
CA LYS A 37 -20.73 -2.04 2.63
C LYS A 37 -19.59 -3.01 2.91
N HIS A 38 -19.89 -4.28 3.15
CA HIS A 38 -18.89 -5.24 3.57
C HIS A 38 -18.79 -6.40 2.62
N PHE A 39 -17.60 -6.96 2.52
CA PHE A 39 -17.39 -8.11 1.65
C PHE A 39 -16.25 -8.97 2.20
N VAL A 40 -16.19 -10.18 1.69
CA VAL A 40 -15.15 -11.14 2.08
C VAL A 40 -13.93 -10.90 1.21
N LEU A 41 -12.79 -10.75 1.84
CA LEU A 41 -11.52 -10.50 1.17
C LEU A 41 -10.50 -11.52 1.65
N CYS A 42 -9.83 -12.16 0.68
CA CYS A 42 -8.76 -13.10 1.01
C CYS A 42 -7.42 -12.44 0.78
N MET A 43 -6.58 -12.45 1.81
CA MET A 43 -5.23 -11.92 1.73
C MET A 43 -4.28 -12.91 2.39
N CYS A 44 -3.22 -13.27 1.68
CA CYS A 44 -2.18 -14.14 2.22
C CYS A 44 -2.75 -15.45 2.79
N GLY A 45 -3.79 -15.97 2.16
CA GLY A 45 -4.39 -17.21 2.61
C GLY A 45 -5.36 -17.07 3.76
N GLU A 46 -5.60 -15.84 4.22
CA GLU A 46 -6.55 -15.58 5.29
C GLU A 46 -7.76 -14.84 4.77
N THR A 47 -8.89 -15.09 5.41
CA THR A 47 -10.14 -14.46 5.03
C THR A 47 -10.44 -13.32 5.99
N HIS A 48 -10.75 -12.18 5.43
CA HIS A 48 -11.06 -10.98 6.21
C HIS A 48 -12.40 -10.43 5.76
N ILE A 49 -13.07 -9.72 6.66
CA ILE A 49 -14.25 -8.96 6.31
C ILE A 49 -13.80 -7.52 6.12
N ALA A 50 -13.95 -7.03 4.91
CA ALA A 50 -13.49 -5.70 4.55
C ALA A 50 -14.68 -4.79 4.27
N ARG A 51 -14.47 -3.50 4.48
CA ARG A 51 -15.48 -2.49 4.18
C ARG A 51 -15.08 -1.75 2.91
N ILE A 52 -16.06 -1.53 2.03
CA ILE A 52 -15.82 -0.74 0.83
C ILE A 52 -15.40 0.66 1.25
N GLY A 53 -14.32 1.17 0.66
CA GLY A 53 -13.72 2.43 1.04
C GLY A 53 -12.53 2.31 1.97
N SER A 54 -12.33 1.13 2.55
CA SER A 54 -11.14 0.86 3.34
C SER A 54 -9.94 0.67 2.41
N TRP A 55 -8.76 0.60 3.02
CA TRP A 55 -7.52 0.49 2.26
C TRP A 55 -6.78 -0.79 2.62
N ILE A 56 -6.22 -1.44 1.62
CA ILE A 56 -5.19 -2.48 1.83
C ILE A 56 -3.86 -1.80 1.68
N VAL A 57 -2.97 -1.98 2.66
CA VAL A 57 -1.64 -1.39 2.62
C VAL A 57 -0.63 -2.53 2.68
N TRP A 58 0.25 -2.56 1.69
CA TRP A 58 1.33 -3.54 1.63
C TRP A 58 2.61 -2.87 2.11
N HIS A 59 3.22 -3.47 3.13
CA HIS A 59 4.48 -3.01 3.72
C HIS A 59 5.61 -3.87 3.18
N PRO A 60 6.34 -3.39 2.18
CA PRO A 60 7.36 -4.26 1.56
C PRO A 60 8.49 -4.64 2.49
N LEU A 61 8.88 -3.78 3.40
CA LEU A 61 10.01 -4.09 4.26
C LEU A 61 9.68 -5.16 5.29
N SER A 62 8.48 -5.16 5.81
CA SER A 62 8.06 -6.17 6.79
C SER A 62 7.29 -7.31 6.14
N VAL A 63 7.01 -7.19 4.86
CA VAL A 63 6.33 -8.22 4.06
C VAL A 63 5.00 -8.58 4.70
N GLU A 64 4.17 -7.57 4.92
CA GLU A 64 2.86 -7.82 5.50
C GLU A 64 1.83 -6.85 4.97
N PHE A 65 0.58 -7.29 5.00
CA PHE A 65 -0.56 -6.47 4.63
C PHE A 65 -1.24 -5.92 5.86
N GLU A 66 -1.85 -4.77 5.67
CA GLU A 66 -2.64 -4.14 6.71
C GLU A 66 -3.94 -3.66 6.08
N LEU A 67 -5.05 -3.81 6.81
CA LEU A 67 -6.35 -3.36 6.33
C LEU A 67 -6.81 -2.23 7.22
N LEU A 68 -7.00 -1.05 6.63
CA LEU A 68 -7.28 0.17 7.39
C LEU A 68 -8.56 0.84 6.94
N PRO A 69 -9.35 1.38 7.88
CA PRO A 69 -10.44 2.29 7.50
C PRO A 69 -9.90 3.51 6.78
N ASP A 70 -10.76 4.14 5.97
CA ASP A 70 -10.35 5.28 5.17
C ASP A 70 -9.79 6.43 6.02
N ASP A 71 -10.45 6.74 7.13
CA ASP A 71 -9.99 7.84 7.98
C ASP A 71 -8.65 7.54 8.62
N GLU A 72 -8.44 6.30 9.04
CA GLU A 72 -7.16 5.92 9.62
C GLU A 72 -6.06 5.94 8.58
N PHE A 73 -6.35 5.49 7.37
CA PHE A 73 -5.35 5.56 6.30
C PHE A 73 -4.93 7.00 6.05
N ASN A 74 -5.90 7.89 5.93
CA ASN A 74 -5.60 9.29 5.63
C ASN A 74 -4.83 9.97 6.75
N GLU A 75 -5.00 9.51 7.97
CA GLU A 75 -4.26 10.05 9.10
C GLU A 75 -2.81 9.57 9.11
N ARG A 76 -2.61 8.32 8.74
CA ARG A 76 -1.30 7.69 8.85
C ARG A 76 -0.45 7.81 7.61
N PHE A 77 -1.06 7.95 6.44
CA PHE A 77 -0.34 7.93 5.18
C PHE A 77 -0.77 9.06 4.27
N THR A 78 0.15 9.43 3.37
CA THR A 78 -0.12 10.39 2.32
C THR A 78 0.21 9.72 1.00
N LEU A 79 -0.69 9.82 0.03
CA LEU A 79 -0.43 9.25 -1.28
C LEU A 79 0.78 9.94 -1.91
N TYR A 80 1.63 9.14 -2.55
CA TYR A 80 2.84 9.64 -3.16
C TYR A 80 2.54 10.77 -4.14
N GLU A 81 1.48 10.62 -4.93
CA GLU A 81 1.12 11.62 -5.94
C GLU A 81 0.71 12.95 -5.33
N ASN A 82 0.32 12.96 -4.06
CA ASN A 82 -0.09 14.19 -3.37
C ASN A 82 1.06 14.87 -2.66
N LEU A 83 2.25 14.30 -2.72
CA LEU A 83 3.41 14.92 -2.09
C LEU A 83 3.94 16.06 -2.94
N PRO A 84 4.45 17.14 -2.31
CA PRO A 84 5.17 18.17 -3.07
C PRO A 84 6.36 17.57 -3.79
N PRO A 85 6.78 18.18 -4.92
CA PRO A 85 7.89 17.58 -5.69
C PRO A 85 9.17 17.39 -4.91
N ASN A 86 9.51 18.30 -4.01
CA ASN A 86 10.72 18.16 -3.21
C ASN A 86 10.61 17.00 -2.24
N VAL A 87 9.43 16.75 -1.69
CA VAL A 87 9.22 15.65 -0.79
C VAL A 87 9.23 14.32 -1.55
N ARG A 88 8.65 14.30 -2.75
CA ARG A 88 8.71 13.11 -3.59
C ARG A 88 10.15 12.73 -3.90
N ALA A 89 10.97 13.71 -4.19
CA ALA A 89 12.37 13.45 -4.48
C ALA A 89 13.09 12.84 -3.28
N LEU A 90 12.74 13.27 -2.07
CA LEU A 90 13.31 12.68 -0.87
C LEU A 90 12.87 11.24 -0.69
N ALA A 91 11.60 10.99 -0.90
CA ALA A 91 11.08 9.63 -0.76
C ALA A 91 11.72 8.69 -1.78
N ASP A 92 11.91 9.19 -3.00
CA ASP A 92 12.50 8.38 -4.07
C ASP A 92 13.93 8.00 -3.77
N ARG A 93 14.63 8.81 -2.99
CA ARG A 93 16.05 8.57 -2.70
C ARG A 93 16.29 7.83 -1.41
N HIS A 94 15.24 7.47 -0.70
CA HIS A 94 15.42 6.82 0.58
C HIS A 94 15.99 5.42 0.39
N PRO A 95 17.00 5.04 1.16
CA PRO A 95 17.63 3.72 0.99
C PRO A 95 16.68 2.55 1.14
N CYS A 96 15.70 2.65 2.01
CA CYS A 96 14.75 1.56 2.19
C CYS A 96 13.94 1.31 0.93
N TYR A 97 13.55 2.38 0.26
CA TYR A 97 12.84 2.24 -0.99
C TYR A 97 13.73 1.60 -2.04
N ASP A 98 14.97 2.07 -2.13
CA ASP A 98 15.92 1.54 -3.09
C ASP A 98 16.17 0.06 -2.83
N ASP A 99 16.29 -0.32 -1.57
CA ASP A 99 16.49 -1.72 -1.21
C ASP A 99 15.36 -2.57 -1.71
N TRP A 100 14.15 -2.12 -1.48
CA TRP A 100 12.99 -2.89 -1.88
C TRP A 100 12.88 -2.99 -3.40
N VAL A 101 13.11 -1.89 -4.09
CA VAL A 101 13.04 -1.89 -5.56
C VAL A 101 14.07 -2.84 -6.14
N ASP A 102 15.28 -2.85 -5.60
CA ASP A 102 16.30 -3.74 -6.07
C ASP A 102 15.90 -5.20 -5.90
N MET A 103 15.34 -5.53 -4.75
CA MET A 103 14.86 -6.88 -4.51
C MET A 103 13.74 -7.27 -5.45
N GLU A 104 12.82 -6.34 -5.64
CA GLU A 104 11.67 -6.58 -6.50
C GLU A 104 12.09 -6.86 -7.92
N ASN A 105 13.09 -6.16 -8.42
CA ASN A 105 13.52 -6.26 -9.81
C ASN A 105 14.65 -7.28 -10.00
N GLY A 106 15.09 -7.90 -8.94
CA GLY A 106 16.21 -8.82 -9.03
C GLY A 106 17.54 -8.13 -9.30
N VAL A 107 17.58 -6.82 -9.14
CA VAL A 107 18.79 -6.06 -9.36
C VAL A 107 19.66 -6.15 -8.12
N GLN A 108 20.94 -6.31 -8.33
CA GLN A 108 21.85 -6.36 -7.21
C GLN A 108 21.88 -5.03 -6.48
N THR A 109 22.06 -5.14 -5.19
CA THR A 109 22.06 -3.96 -4.36
C THR A 109 23.43 -3.34 -4.21
N ASP A 110 24.40 -3.89 -4.91
CA ASP A 110 25.77 -3.42 -4.78
C ASP A 110 25.94 -1.98 -5.20
N LYS A 111 25.04 -1.45 -5.96
CA LYS A 111 25.12 -0.04 -6.33
C LYS A 111 25.08 0.87 -5.13
N ARG A 112 24.71 0.35 -3.98
CA ARG A 112 24.65 1.13 -2.75
C ARG A 112 25.89 1.01 -1.92
N GLN A 113 26.82 0.28 -2.39
CA GLN A 113 28.03 0.03 -1.66
C GLN A 113 29.07 1.09 -1.89
#